data_cff36ed0a9d6770830ce37d865d7daea
#
_entry.id   cff36ed0a9d6770830ce37d865d7daea
#
_cell.length_a   1.000
_cell.length_b   1.000
_cell.length_c   1.000
_cell.angle_alpha   90.00
_cell.angle_beta   90.00
_cell.angle_gamma   90.00
#
_symmetry.space_group_name_H-M   'P 1'
#
loop_
_entity.id
_entity.type
_entity.pdbx_description
1 polymer ?
#
loop_
_entity_poly.entity_id
_entity_poly.type
_entity_poly.pdbx_seq_one_letter_code
_entity_poly.pdbx_strand_id
1 'polypeptide(L)'
;ERSRGLGDVYKRQLLMLCVILAASLFAFTGCQGNVQNNGKINIVCTTYPQYNWIQNIIGEESEEFNLTLLVDGGADLHSYQPSAKDMAKISSADMFVYVGGSSDAWVFDAVRETVNKNMKKVNMMELLGDRAKEEEVVEGMQDDEHGHSHTASEDSHGEHEETDEIEYDEHIWLSVKNAEILVQKLTDVIKELDTDNAEEYQSNADAYIKQLSDLDKEYESVISAARLKTVVFGDRFPFRYLVDDYNLDYYAAFAGCSAETEASFKTVTFLAGKVDETGTKAILI
;
A
#
# COMPACT_ATOMS: atom_id res chain seq x y z
N GLU A 1 -46.48 60.37 29.26
CA GLU A 1 -45.36 59.54 28.80
C GLU A 1 -45.57 58.09 29.22
N ARG A 2 -45.82 57.20 28.27
CA ARG A 2 -46.01 55.78 28.53
C ARG A 2 -44.64 55.15 28.74
N SER A 3 -44.32 54.75 29.97
CA SER A 3 -43.22 53.85 30.30
C SER A 3 -43.41 52.56 29.52
N ARG A 4 -42.61 52.34 28.48
CA ARG A 4 -42.49 51.04 27.80
C ARG A 4 -41.75 50.12 28.75
N GLY A 5 -42.49 49.17 29.34
CA GLY A 5 -41.97 48.29 30.39
C GLY A 5 -40.79 47.46 29.88
N LEU A 6 -39.76 47.34 30.69
CA LEU A 6 -38.57 46.51 30.50
C LEU A 6 -38.94 45.08 30.07
N GLY A 7 -40.12 44.57 30.41
CA GLY A 7 -40.63 43.25 30.05
C GLY A 7 -40.77 42.99 28.55
N ASP A 8 -41.06 44.01 27.72
CA ASP A 8 -41.20 43.84 26.27
C ASP A 8 -39.85 43.74 25.55
N VAL A 9 -38.83 44.34 26.14
CA VAL A 9 -37.45 44.27 25.61
C VAL A 9 -36.88 42.86 25.84
N TYR A 10 -37.09 42.29 27.02
CA TYR A 10 -36.62 40.95 27.33
C TYR A 10 -37.40 39.86 26.54
N LYS A 11 -38.69 40.03 26.31
CA LYS A 11 -39.46 39.12 25.44
C LYS A 11 -38.92 39.09 24.00
N ARG A 12 -38.62 40.28 23.45
CA ARG A 12 -38.03 40.35 22.11
C ARG A 12 -36.59 39.77 22.03
N GLN A 13 -35.78 39.98 23.07
CA GLN A 13 -34.46 39.37 23.17
C GLN A 13 -34.52 37.85 23.28
N LEU A 14 -35.43 37.32 24.11
CA LEU A 14 -35.65 35.87 24.24
C LEU A 14 -36.13 35.26 22.94
N LEU A 15 -37.03 35.91 22.20
CA LEU A 15 -37.52 35.47 20.91
C LEU A 15 -36.42 35.45 19.85
N MET A 16 -35.55 36.46 19.79
CA MET A 16 -34.38 36.49 18.92
C MET A 16 -33.38 35.37 19.27
N LEU A 17 -33.16 35.14 20.57
CA LEU A 17 -32.25 34.08 21.02
C LEU A 17 -32.78 32.68 20.61
N CYS A 18 -34.09 32.44 20.76
CA CYS A 18 -34.73 31.19 20.32
C CYS A 18 -34.67 31.01 18.79
N VAL A 19 -34.80 32.08 17.99
CA VAL A 19 -34.71 32.02 16.53
C VAL A 19 -33.26 31.73 16.09
N ILE A 20 -32.26 32.34 16.75
CA ILE A 20 -30.84 32.08 16.47
C ILE A 20 -30.48 30.63 16.86
N LEU A 21 -30.96 30.13 18.02
CA LEU A 21 -30.75 28.76 18.45
C LEU A 21 -31.43 27.75 17.50
N ALA A 22 -32.63 28.04 17.02
CA ALA A 22 -33.33 27.22 16.03
C ALA A 22 -32.61 27.23 14.68
N ALA A 23 -32.11 28.39 14.21
CA ALA A 23 -31.35 28.52 12.99
C ALA A 23 -29.99 27.79 13.06
N SER A 24 -29.33 27.79 14.23
CA SER A 24 -28.08 27.04 14.43
C SER A 24 -28.30 25.52 14.43
N LEU A 25 -29.44 25.03 14.92
CA LEU A 25 -29.77 23.61 14.85
C LEU A 25 -30.03 23.14 13.41
N PHE A 26 -30.54 24.00 12.53
CA PHE A 26 -30.71 23.70 11.11
C PHE A 26 -29.39 23.80 10.31
N ALA A 27 -28.40 24.55 10.78
CA ALA A 27 -27.11 24.66 10.11
C ALA A 27 -26.20 23.41 10.32
N PHE A 28 -26.44 22.63 11.36
CA PHE A 28 -25.69 21.39 11.63
C PHE A 28 -26.20 20.15 10.89
N THR A 29 -27.35 20.22 10.21
CA THR A 29 -27.87 19.09 9.40
C THR A 29 -27.38 19.11 7.94
N GLY A 30 -26.47 20.00 7.56
CA GLY A 30 -26.08 20.28 6.19
C GLY A 30 -24.76 19.72 5.68
N CYS A 31 -24.09 18.84 6.41
CA CYS A 31 -22.86 18.18 5.93
C CYS A 31 -22.87 16.66 6.14
N GLN A 32 -23.96 15.98 5.82
CA GLN A 32 -23.81 14.62 5.31
C GLN A 32 -23.46 14.77 3.84
N GLY A 33 -22.16 14.70 3.51
CA GLY A 33 -21.73 14.45 2.17
C GLY A 33 -22.41 13.16 1.72
N ASN A 34 -23.47 13.27 0.94
CA ASN A 34 -24.03 12.16 0.22
C ASN A 34 -22.88 11.67 -0.68
N VAL A 35 -22.18 10.63 -0.28
CA VAL A 35 -21.48 9.77 -1.21
C VAL A 35 -22.61 9.26 -2.10
N GLN A 36 -22.72 9.84 -3.31
CA GLN A 36 -23.69 9.38 -4.30
C GLN A 36 -23.25 7.96 -4.64
N ASN A 37 -23.89 7.00 -3.98
CA ASN A 37 -23.82 5.62 -4.43
C ASN A 37 -24.65 5.59 -5.72
N ASN A 38 -23.95 5.79 -6.86
CA ASN A 38 -24.53 5.78 -8.20
C ASN A 38 -24.85 4.35 -8.68
N GLY A 39 -24.94 3.40 -7.75
CA GLY A 39 -25.16 1.99 -8.04
C GLY A 39 -23.88 1.23 -8.41
N LYS A 40 -22.74 1.91 -8.45
CA LYS A 40 -21.44 1.30 -8.79
C LYS A 40 -20.75 0.75 -7.55
N ILE A 41 -19.96 -0.30 -7.75
CA ILE A 41 -19.08 -0.88 -6.73
C ILE A 41 -17.82 -0.01 -6.62
N ASN A 42 -17.53 0.50 -5.43
CA ASN A 42 -16.39 1.37 -5.17
C ASN A 42 -15.20 0.57 -4.67
N ILE A 43 -14.13 0.50 -5.46
CA ILE A 43 -12.88 -0.14 -5.10
C ILE A 43 -11.81 0.92 -4.89
N VAL A 44 -11.10 0.86 -3.77
CA VAL A 44 -9.99 1.76 -3.45
C VAL A 44 -8.72 0.92 -3.31
N CYS A 45 -7.66 1.32 -4.01
CA CYS A 45 -6.34 0.68 -3.97
C CYS A 45 -5.31 1.66 -3.43
N THR A 46 -4.38 1.19 -2.60
CA THR A 46 -3.26 2.02 -2.14
C THR A 46 -2.27 2.26 -3.27
N THR A 47 -1.84 1.24 -4.01
CA THR A 47 -0.74 1.31 -4.97
C THR A 47 -1.18 0.98 -6.40
N TYR A 48 -0.38 1.43 -7.37
CA TYR A 48 -0.65 1.25 -8.80
C TYR A 48 -0.70 -0.23 -9.25
N PRO A 49 0.16 -1.16 -8.78
CA PRO A 49 0.05 -2.57 -9.16
C PRO A 49 -1.34 -3.16 -8.87
N GLN A 50 -1.87 -2.93 -7.67
CA GLN A 50 -3.21 -3.38 -7.28
C GLN A 50 -4.29 -2.77 -8.19
N TYR A 51 -4.21 -1.47 -8.43
CA TYR A 51 -5.11 -0.74 -9.32
C TYR A 51 -5.10 -1.34 -10.73
N ASN A 52 -3.91 -1.55 -11.31
CA ASN A 52 -3.75 -2.08 -12.65
C ASN A 52 -4.25 -3.54 -12.77
N TRP A 53 -3.97 -4.37 -11.77
CA TRP A 53 -4.46 -5.76 -11.76
C TRP A 53 -5.99 -5.81 -11.73
N ILE A 54 -6.61 -5.02 -10.85
CA ILE A 54 -8.07 -4.94 -10.77
C ILE A 54 -8.65 -4.40 -12.08
N GLN A 55 -8.04 -3.38 -12.68
CA GLN A 55 -8.47 -2.85 -13.98
C GLN A 55 -8.45 -3.94 -15.07
N ASN A 56 -7.42 -4.79 -15.10
CA ASN A 56 -7.36 -5.91 -16.03
C ASN A 56 -8.42 -6.99 -15.73
N ILE A 57 -8.80 -7.19 -14.47
CA ILE A 57 -9.83 -8.16 -14.08
C ILE A 57 -11.23 -7.66 -14.48
N ILE A 58 -11.57 -6.40 -14.13
CA ILE A 58 -12.92 -5.87 -14.35
C ILE A 58 -13.12 -5.35 -15.78
N GLY A 59 -12.04 -5.16 -16.57
CA GLY A 59 -12.07 -4.52 -17.87
C GLY A 59 -11.94 -2.99 -17.78
N GLU A 60 -11.27 -2.37 -18.77
CA GLU A 60 -10.95 -0.93 -18.76
C GLU A 60 -12.19 -0.02 -18.80
N GLU A 61 -13.27 -0.47 -19.40
CA GLU A 61 -14.52 0.30 -19.62
C GLU A 61 -15.67 -0.20 -18.74
N SER A 62 -15.37 -0.89 -17.62
CA SER A 62 -16.43 -1.40 -16.74
C SER A 62 -17.26 -0.26 -16.14
N GLU A 63 -18.54 -0.23 -16.47
CA GLU A 63 -19.48 0.77 -15.95
C GLU A 63 -19.95 0.45 -14.52
N GLU A 64 -19.78 -0.78 -14.06
CA GLU A 64 -20.20 -1.27 -12.74
C GLU A 64 -19.31 -0.81 -11.59
N PHE A 65 -18.08 -0.38 -11.90
CA PHE A 65 -17.09 -0.04 -10.90
C PHE A 65 -16.66 1.43 -10.90
N ASN A 66 -16.30 1.91 -9.72
CA ASN A 66 -15.48 3.11 -9.52
C ASN A 66 -14.16 2.67 -8.90
N LEU A 67 -13.11 2.62 -9.69
CA LEU A 67 -11.78 2.25 -9.22
C LEU A 67 -10.97 3.51 -8.87
N THR A 68 -10.41 3.54 -7.67
CA THR A 68 -9.64 4.68 -7.14
C THR A 68 -8.24 4.24 -6.72
N LEU A 69 -7.23 4.97 -7.18
CA LEU A 69 -5.84 4.87 -6.72
C LEU A 69 -5.58 5.98 -5.68
N LEU A 70 -4.92 5.64 -4.56
CA LEU A 70 -4.55 6.60 -3.51
C LEU A 70 -3.15 7.17 -3.72
N VAL A 71 -2.15 6.30 -3.82
CA VAL A 71 -0.74 6.71 -4.03
C VAL A 71 -0.52 6.88 -5.53
N ASP A 72 -0.68 8.11 -6.01
CA ASP A 72 -0.51 8.48 -7.41
C ASP A 72 0.58 9.54 -7.60
N GLY A 73 0.85 9.92 -8.85
CA GLY A 73 1.72 11.06 -9.17
C GLY A 73 3.17 10.92 -8.73
N GLY A 74 3.66 9.71 -8.47
CA GLY A 74 5.04 9.46 -8.03
C GLY A 74 5.26 9.65 -6.53
N ALA A 75 4.19 9.64 -5.73
CA ALA A 75 4.32 9.61 -4.28
C ALA A 75 4.98 8.29 -3.83
N ASP A 76 5.86 8.38 -2.85
CA ASP A 76 6.52 7.23 -2.24
C ASP A 76 5.55 6.54 -1.25
N LEU A 77 5.36 5.21 -1.41
CA LEU A 77 4.51 4.41 -0.54
C LEU A 77 4.94 4.51 0.93
N HIS A 78 6.27 4.44 1.18
CA HIS A 78 6.83 4.41 2.55
C HIS A 78 6.65 5.73 3.31
N SER A 79 6.38 6.83 2.61
CA SER A 79 6.10 8.15 3.22
C SER A 79 4.64 8.59 3.08
N TYR A 80 3.80 7.78 2.47
CA TYR A 80 2.40 8.15 2.20
C TYR A 80 1.58 8.26 3.47
N GLN A 81 0.83 9.36 3.58
CA GLN A 81 -0.16 9.59 4.64
C GLN A 81 -1.48 9.98 3.99
N PRO A 82 -2.59 9.26 4.27
CA PRO A 82 -3.87 9.54 3.64
C PRO A 82 -4.42 10.91 4.05
N SER A 83 -4.92 11.65 3.09
CA SER A 83 -5.66 12.87 3.34
C SER A 83 -7.07 12.58 3.90
N ALA A 84 -7.73 13.59 4.46
CA ALA A 84 -9.13 13.46 4.89
C ALA A 84 -10.07 13.03 3.74
N LYS A 85 -9.74 13.42 2.48
CA LYS A 85 -10.48 13.01 1.29
C LYS A 85 -10.27 11.52 0.99
N ASP A 86 -9.06 11.01 1.17
CA ASP A 86 -8.76 9.59 0.97
C ASP A 86 -9.42 8.74 2.05
N MET A 87 -9.40 9.19 3.30
CA MET A 87 -10.14 8.56 4.40
C MET A 87 -11.64 8.47 4.11
N ALA A 88 -12.24 9.50 3.52
CA ALA A 88 -13.64 9.48 3.12
C ALA A 88 -13.94 8.47 2.01
N LYS A 89 -13.03 8.34 1.01
CA LYS A 89 -13.15 7.32 -0.05
C LYS A 89 -13.06 5.92 0.53
N ILE A 90 -12.04 5.63 1.35
CA ILE A 90 -11.86 4.33 2.02
C ILE A 90 -13.09 3.99 2.86
N SER A 91 -13.57 4.94 3.66
CA SER A 91 -14.70 4.73 4.59
C SER A 91 -15.98 4.28 3.89
N SER A 92 -16.17 4.65 2.62
CA SER A 92 -17.36 4.33 1.80
C SER A 92 -17.13 3.25 0.76
N ALA A 93 -15.92 2.70 0.65
CA ALA A 93 -15.58 1.68 -0.32
C ALA A 93 -16.33 0.36 -0.07
N ASP A 94 -16.59 -0.39 -1.14
CA ASP A 94 -17.06 -1.77 -1.07
C ASP A 94 -15.90 -2.76 -0.96
N MET A 95 -14.73 -2.36 -1.50
CA MET A 95 -13.47 -3.09 -1.37
C MET A 95 -12.32 -2.11 -1.19
N PHE A 96 -11.46 -2.39 -0.23
CA PHE A 96 -10.22 -1.64 0.01
C PHE A 96 -9.04 -2.59 -0.05
N VAL A 97 -8.10 -2.33 -0.96
CA VAL A 97 -6.92 -3.15 -1.23
C VAL A 97 -5.67 -2.40 -0.84
N TYR A 98 -4.84 -3.02 -0.03
CA TYR A 98 -3.59 -2.46 0.50
C TYR A 98 -2.50 -3.52 0.56
N VAL A 99 -1.24 -3.11 0.69
CA VAL A 99 -0.08 -4.02 0.68
C VAL A 99 -0.04 -4.86 1.96
N GLY A 100 -0.09 -4.20 3.12
CA GLY A 100 -0.16 -4.85 4.42
C GLY A 100 1.14 -4.92 5.21
N GLY A 101 2.17 -4.17 4.82
CA GLY A 101 3.42 -4.04 5.57
C GLY A 101 3.46 -2.81 6.49
N SER A 102 4.66 -2.43 6.92
CA SER A 102 4.90 -1.30 7.83
C SER A 102 4.44 0.04 7.26
N SER A 103 4.56 0.24 5.94
CA SER A 103 4.08 1.43 5.24
C SER A 103 2.56 1.61 5.30
N ASP A 104 1.82 0.53 5.53
CA ASP A 104 0.37 0.52 5.66
C ASP A 104 -0.12 0.52 7.13
N ALA A 105 0.75 0.86 8.12
CA ALA A 105 0.37 0.89 9.55
C ALA A 105 -0.86 1.79 9.81
N TRP A 106 -1.03 2.87 9.06
CA TRP A 106 -2.16 3.79 9.11
C TRP A 106 -3.50 3.11 8.71
N VAL A 107 -3.46 2.01 7.96
CA VAL A 107 -4.66 1.28 7.49
C VAL A 107 -5.48 0.76 8.66
N PHE A 108 -4.83 0.32 9.74
CA PHE A 108 -5.54 -0.16 10.93
C PHE A 108 -6.56 0.85 11.45
N ASP A 109 -6.17 2.12 11.56
CA ASP A 109 -7.08 3.18 11.99
C ASP A 109 -8.12 3.52 10.91
N ALA A 110 -7.71 3.55 9.64
CA ALA A 110 -8.62 3.82 8.53
C ALA A 110 -9.79 2.84 8.45
N VAL A 111 -9.52 1.54 8.59
CA VAL A 111 -10.56 0.50 8.47
C VAL A 111 -11.42 0.35 9.71
N ARG A 112 -10.96 0.83 10.88
CA ARG A 112 -11.75 0.84 12.11
C ARG A 112 -12.91 1.82 12.04
N GLU A 113 -12.69 2.97 11.41
CA GLU A 113 -13.64 4.09 11.35
C GLU A 113 -14.55 4.07 10.09
N THR A 114 -14.58 2.95 9.35
CA THR A 114 -15.35 2.86 8.10
C THR A 114 -16.85 2.96 8.30
N VAL A 115 -17.52 3.66 7.39
CA VAL A 115 -18.99 3.75 7.33
C VAL A 115 -19.58 2.46 6.77
N ASN A 116 -19.00 1.92 5.69
CA ASN A 116 -19.43 0.64 5.12
C ASN A 116 -18.86 -0.52 5.95
N LYS A 117 -19.70 -1.11 6.79
CA LYS A 117 -19.31 -2.25 7.64
C LYS A 117 -19.17 -3.58 6.89
N ASN A 118 -19.64 -3.63 5.64
CA ASN A 118 -19.53 -4.81 4.77
C ASN A 118 -18.33 -4.72 3.81
N MET A 119 -17.51 -3.68 3.92
CA MET A 119 -16.33 -3.48 3.08
C MET A 119 -15.40 -4.69 3.13
N LYS A 120 -15.04 -5.22 1.96
CA LYS A 120 -13.99 -6.23 1.83
C LYS A 120 -12.63 -5.56 2.05
N LYS A 121 -11.91 -5.99 3.06
CA LYS A 121 -10.55 -5.52 3.39
C LYS A 121 -9.57 -6.55 2.84
N VAL A 122 -8.75 -6.15 1.90
CA VAL A 122 -7.87 -7.05 1.17
C VAL A 122 -6.42 -6.65 1.43
N ASN A 123 -5.79 -7.40 2.34
CA ASN A 123 -4.37 -7.33 2.62
C ASN A 123 -3.63 -8.24 1.63
N MET A 124 -2.79 -7.66 0.77
CA MET A 124 -2.11 -8.42 -0.28
C MET A 124 -1.06 -9.38 0.28
N MET A 125 -0.37 -9.01 1.36
CA MET A 125 0.61 -9.89 2.02
C MET A 125 -0.09 -11.08 2.69
N GLU A 126 -1.24 -10.86 3.33
CA GLU A 126 -2.05 -11.96 3.88
C GLU A 126 -2.55 -12.89 2.76
N LEU A 127 -2.99 -12.34 1.62
CA LEU A 127 -3.37 -13.16 0.46
C LEU A 127 -2.20 -13.98 -0.07
N LEU A 128 -1.00 -13.42 -0.05
CA LEU A 128 0.20 -14.12 -0.52
C LEU A 128 0.61 -15.25 0.44
N GLY A 129 0.35 -15.09 1.75
CA GLY A 129 0.61 -16.10 2.78
C GLY A 129 2.10 -16.42 2.92
N ASP A 130 2.45 -17.70 2.99
CA ASP A 130 3.81 -18.19 3.23
C ASP A 130 4.85 -17.75 2.17
N ARG A 131 4.43 -17.10 1.11
CA ARG A 131 5.33 -16.52 0.11
C ARG A 131 5.82 -15.11 0.49
N ALA A 132 5.20 -14.46 1.46
CA ALA A 132 5.72 -13.22 2.01
C ALA A 132 7.11 -13.48 2.62
N LYS A 133 8.08 -12.62 2.31
CA LYS A 133 9.47 -12.76 2.73
C LYS A 133 9.84 -11.67 3.70
N GLU A 134 10.62 -12.04 4.70
CA GLU A 134 11.26 -11.09 5.59
C GLU A 134 12.21 -10.18 4.80
N GLU A 135 12.30 -8.94 5.22
CA GLU A 135 13.33 -8.03 4.70
C GLU A 135 14.71 -8.58 5.00
N GLU A 136 15.63 -8.42 4.08
CA GLU A 136 16.98 -8.98 4.20
C GLU A 136 18.02 -7.87 4.06
N VAL A 137 18.93 -7.82 5.02
CA VAL A 137 20.13 -6.99 4.95
C VAL A 137 21.32 -7.88 4.56
N VAL A 138 21.88 -7.66 3.36
CA VAL A 138 23.03 -8.42 2.88
C VAL A 138 24.33 -7.70 3.15
N GLU A 139 25.46 -8.43 2.99
CA GLU A 139 26.81 -7.91 3.21
C GLU A 139 27.05 -6.59 2.45
N GLY A 140 27.45 -5.55 3.18
CA GLY A 140 27.79 -4.24 2.65
C GLY A 140 26.64 -3.26 2.50
N MET A 141 25.41 -3.68 2.73
CA MET A 141 24.30 -2.75 2.90
C MET A 141 24.54 -1.84 4.10
N GLN A 142 24.04 -0.63 4.00
CA GLN A 142 23.98 0.29 5.12
C GLN A 142 22.75 -0.05 5.96
N ASP A 143 22.98 -0.35 7.24
CA ASP A 143 21.89 -0.53 8.19
C ASP A 143 21.29 0.84 8.51
N ASP A 144 19.98 0.92 8.60
CA ASP A 144 19.28 2.09 9.14
C ASP A 144 19.66 2.22 10.63
N GLU A 145 20.07 3.41 11.06
CA GLU A 145 20.46 3.67 12.46
C GLU A 145 19.31 3.40 13.47
N HIS A 146 18.14 3.05 13.00
CA HIS A 146 16.95 2.64 13.76
C HIS A 146 16.73 1.13 13.80
N GLY A 147 17.54 0.33 13.07
CA GLY A 147 17.54 -1.12 13.12
C GLY A 147 18.41 -1.64 14.27
N HIS A 148 17.86 -2.50 15.10
CA HIS A 148 18.45 -3.07 16.31
C HIS A 148 19.81 -3.74 16.04
N SER A 149 20.88 -3.05 16.42
CA SER A 149 22.27 -3.56 16.41
C SER A 149 22.41 -4.65 17.46
N HIS A 150 22.51 -5.91 17.05
CA HIS A 150 23.00 -6.99 17.90
C HIS A 150 24.52 -6.86 18.14
N THR A 151 24.93 -5.89 18.95
CA THR A 151 26.24 -5.93 19.60
C THR A 151 26.01 -6.41 21.02
N ALA A 152 26.42 -7.65 21.30
CA ALA A 152 26.49 -8.19 22.61
C ALA A 152 27.39 -7.30 23.49
N SER A 153 26.79 -6.55 24.41
CA SER A 153 27.42 -6.02 25.59
C SER A 153 26.57 -6.41 26.80
N GLU A 154 27.12 -7.30 27.59
CA GLU A 154 26.59 -7.70 28.91
C GLU A 154 26.54 -6.47 29.82
N ASP A 155 25.40 -6.16 30.33
CA ASP A 155 24.99 -5.83 31.71
C ASP A 155 23.82 -4.82 31.72
N SER A 156 22.72 -5.28 32.20
CA SER A 156 21.88 -4.84 33.32
C SER A 156 20.36 -4.95 33.05
N HIS A 157 19.74 -5.58 34.06
CA HIS A 157 18.33 -5.93 34.21
C HIS A 157 17.32 -4.83 33.89
N GLY A 158 16.38 -5.18 32.97
CA GLY A 158 15.08 -4.54 32.80
C GLY A 158 14.29 -5.44 31.86
N GLU A 159 13.33 -6.22 32.38
CA GLU A 159 12.38 -7.01 31.59
C GLU A 159 11.48 -6.06 30.81
N HIS A 160 11.87 -5.74 29.57
CA HIS A 160 10.96 -5.43 28.48
C HIS A 160 11.09 -6.59 27.50
N GLU A 161 10.04 -7.37 27.32
CA GLU A 161 9.92 -8.28 26.18
C GLU A 161 9.89 -7.39 24.91
N GLU A 162 11.06 -7.12 24.35
CA GLU A 162 11.17 -6.66 22.97
C GLU A 162 10.81 -7.86 22.10
N THR A 163 9.57 -7.91 21.66
CA THR A 163 9.20 -8.77 20.55
C THR A 163 9.86 -8.13 19.31
N ASP A 164 10.95 -8.73 18.82
CA ASP A 164 11.47 -8.44 17.50
C ASP A 164 10.31 -8.64 16.50
N GLU A 165 9.64 -7.56 16.12
CA GLU A 165 8.60 -7.62 15.09
C GLU A 165 9.30 -7.92 13.78
N ILE A 166 9.01 -9.09 13.21
CA ILE A 166 9.54 -9.50 11.91
C ILE A 166 9.02 -8.52 10.88
N GLU A 167 9.93 -7.80 10.24
CA GLU A 167 9.62 -6.89 9.15
C GLU A 167 9.66 -7.65 7.81
N TYR A 168 8.58 -7.53 7.05
CA TYR A 168 8.45 -8.18 5.75
C TYR A 168 8.71 -7.18 4.62
N ASP A 169 9.40 -7.63 3.57
CA ASP A 169 9.55 -6.84 2.34
C ASP A 169 8.18 -6.64 1.66
N GLU A 170 7.80 -5.39 1.49
CA GLU A 170 6.49 -4.99 0.98
C GLU A 170 6.38 -5.06 -0.54
N HIS A 171 7.50 -5.21 -1.26
CA HIS A 171 7.57 -5.10 -2.73
C HIS A 171 7.13 -6.39 -3.44
N ILE A 172 6.08 -7.03 -2.91
CA ILE A 172 5.53 -8.31 -3.37
C ILE A 172 5.13 -8.32 -4.85
N TRP A 173 4.82 -7.14 -5.40
CA TRP A 173 4.40 -6.97 -6.81
C TRP A 173 5.56 -7.01 -7.80
N LEU A 174 6.81 -6.96 -7.34
CA LEU A 174 8.00 -7.07 -8.18
C LEU A 174 8.38 -8.54 -8.48
N SER A 175 7.54 -9.48 -8.09
CA SER A 175 7.56 -10.88 -8.51
C SER A 175 6.43 -11.14 -9.50
N VAL A 176 6.77 -11.61 -10.69
CA VAL A 176 5.75 -12.02 -11.69
C VAL A 176 4.93 -13.20 -11.15
N LYS A 177 5.57 -14.15 -10.47
CA LYS A 177 4.92 -15.33 -9.87
C LYS A 177 3.94 -14.96 -8.76
N ASN A 178 4.28 -13.96 -7.94
CA ASN A 178 3.36 -13.42 -6.95
C ASN A 178 2.18 -12.68 -7.61
N ALA A 179 2.47 -11.92 -8.68
CA ALA A 179 1.42 -11.22 -9.43
C ALA A 179 0.37 -12.18 -9.99
N GLU A 180 0.77 -13.34 -10.56
CA GLU A 180 -0.15 -14.37 -11.04
C GLU A 180 -1.09 -14.86 -9.91
N ILE A 181 -0.52 -15.15 -8.73
CA ILE A 181 -1.28 -15.62 -7.56
C ILE A 181 -2.24 -14.54 -7.07
N LEU A 182 -1.76 -13.30 -6.94
CA LEU A 182 -2.53 -12.19 -6.40
C LEU A 182 -3.66 -11.77 -7.33
N VAL A 183 -3.43 -11.78 -8.65
CA VAL A 183 -4.48 -11.53 -9.65
C VAL A 183 -5.61 -12.56 -9.51
N GLN A 184 -5.29 -13.85 -9.39
CA GLN A 184 -6.32 -14.88 -9.19
C GLN A 184 -7.10 -14.66 -7.87
N LYS A 185 -6.40 -14.37 -6.77
CA LYS A 185 -7.06 -14.15 -5.47
C LYS A 185 -7.92 -12.88 -5.45
N LEU A 186 -7.48 -11.80 -6.11
CA LEU A 186 -8.28 -10.59 -6.30
C LEU A 186 -9.54 -10.88 -7.14
N THR A 187 -9.39 -11.70 -8.18
CA THR A 187 -10.53 -12.13 -9.01
C THR A 187 -11.59 -12.84 -8.19
N ASP A 188 -11.18 -13.73 -7.29
CA ASP A 188 -12.12 -14.46 -6.42
C ASP A 188 -12.89 -13.49 -5.51
N VAL A 189 -12.24 -12.45 -4.97
CA VAL A 189 -12.90 -11.42 -4.15
C VAL A 189 -13.85 -10.55 -4.99
N ILE A 190 -13.46 -10.16 -6.21
CA ILE A 190 -14.29 -9.35 -7.11
C ILE A 190 -15.55 -10.11 -7.54
N LYS A 191 -15.43 -11.42 -7.82
CA LYS A 191 -16.57 -12.29 -8.13
C LYS A 191 -17.58 -12.41 -7.00
N GLU A 192 -17.15 -12.24 -5.75
CA GLU A 192 -18.08 -12.18 -4.61
C GLU A 192 -18.82 -10.84 -4.51
N LEU A 193 -18.25 -9.75 -5.03
CA LEU A 193 -18.88 -8.43 -5.05
C LEU A 193 -19.90 -8.29 -6.17
N ASP A 194 -19.60 -8.91 -7.31
CA ASP A 194 -20.47 -8.92 -8.50
C ASP A 194 -20.52 -10.33 -9.09
N THR A 195 -21.54 -11.07 -8.66
CA THR A 195 -21.74 -12.46 -9.09
C THR A 195 -22.30 -12.58 -10.49
N ASP A 196 -22.94 -11.55 -11.00
CA ASP A 196 -23.61 -11.60 -12.31
C ASP A 196 -22.59 -11.61 -13.46
N ASN A 197 -21.43 -10.97 -13.27
CA ASN A 197 -20.35 -10.88 -14.26
C ASN A 197 -19.15 -11.76 -13.90
N ALA A 198 -19.28 -12.72 -12.96
CA ALA A 198 -18.18 -13.54 -12.45
C ALA A 198 -17.41 -14.32 -13.52
N GLU A 199 -18.08 -14.79 -14.58
CA GLU A 199 -17.44 -15.53 -15.69
C GLU A 199 -16.56 -14.59 -16.54
N GLU A 200 -16.99 -13.35 -16.75
CA GLU A 200 -16.21 -12.34 -17.48
C GLU A 200 -14.93 -12.00 -16.73
N TYR A 201 -15.02 -11.73 -15.40
CA TYR A 201 -13.85 -11.44 -14.58
C TYR A 201 -12.85 -12.58 -14.56
N GLN A 202 -13.32 -13.83 -14.51
CA GLN A 202 -12.43 -14.98 -14.60
C GLN A 202 -11.74 -15.05 -15.97
N SER A 203 -12.48 -14.83 -17.06
CA SER A 203 -11.93 -14.84 -18.41
C SER A 203 -10.86 -13.76 -18.62
N ASN A 204 -11.10 -12.56 -18.10
CA ASN A 204 -10.15 -11.45 -18.15
C ASN A 204 -8.90 -11.76 -17.33
N ALA A 205 -9.08 -12.27 -16.12
CA ALA A 205 -7.98 -12.69 -15.24
C ALA A 205 -7.13 -13.78 -15.89
N ASP A 206 -7.74 -14.82 -16.46
CA ASP A 206 -7.02 -15.91 -17.15
C ASP A 206 -6.18 -15.38 -18.32
N ALA A 207 -6.72 -14.43 -19.08
CA ALA A 207 -5.99 -13.79 -20.17
C ALA A 207 -4.80 -12.97 -19.67
N TYR A 208 -4.96 -12.24 -18.56
CA TYR A 208 -3.90 -11.43 -17.97
C TYR A 208 -2.84 -12.31 -17.28
N ILE A 209 -3.24 -13.33 -16.52
CA ILE A 209 -2.32 -14.32 -15.92
C ILE A 209 -1.50 -15.00 -17.00
N LYS A 210 -2.10 -15.30 -18.16
CA LYS A 210 -1.32 -15.84 -19.28
C LYS A 210 -0.22 -14.88 -19.76
N GLN A 211 -0.47 -13.58 -19.82
CA GLN A 211 0.56 -12.59 -20.18
C GLN A 211 1.67 -12.54 -19.13
N LEU A 212 1.33 -12.59 -17.83
CA LEU A 212 2.28 -12.67 -16.74
C LEU A 212 3.13 -13.95 -16.84
N SER A 213 2.50 -15.10 -17.09
CA SER A 213 3.22 -16.36 -17.28
C SER A 213 4.15 -16.38 -18.50
N ASP A 214 3.77 -15.73 -19.58
CA ASP A 214 4.65 -15.59 -20.74
C ASP A 214 5.86 -14.68 -20.40
N LEU A 215 5.65 -13.60 -19.63
CA LEU A 215 6.72 -12.74 -19.11
C LEU A 215 7.64 -13.49 -18.13
N ASP A 216 7.11 -14.32 -17.22
CA ASP A 216 7.91 -15.16 -16.31
C ASP A 216 8.89 -16.05 -17.10
N LYS A 217 8.40 -16.71 -18.17
CA LYS A 217 9.23 -17.54 -19.05
C LYS A 217 10.32 -16.73 -19.76
N GLU A 218 10.04 -15.49 -20.13
CA GLU A 218 11.06 -14.61 -20.72
C GLU A 218 12.17 -14.31 -19.69
N TYR A 219 11.81 -13.97 -18.44
CA TYR A 219 12.78 -13.79 -17.35
C TYR A 219 13.60 -15.07 -17.13
N GLU A 220 12.95 -16.23 -17.00
CA GLU A 220 13.65 -17.51 -16.84
C GLU A 220 14.61 -17.79 -17.99
N SER A 221 14.21 -17.55 -19.23
CA SER A 221 15.03 -17.75 -20.42
C SER A 221 16.26 -16.85 -20.44
N VAL A 222 16.09 -15.55 -20.17
CA VAL A 222 17.17 -14.56 -20.17
C VAL A 222 18.17 -14.86 -19.04
N ILE A 223 17.64 -15.10 -17.83
CA ILE A 223 18.49 -15.31 -16.65
C ILE A 223 19.22 -16.66 -16.74
N SER A 224 18.56 -17.73 -17.22
CA SER A 224 19.23 -19.03 -17.39
C SER A 224 20.39 -18.97 -18.39
N ALA A 225 20.28 -18.15 -19.43
CA ALA A 225 21.31 -17.92 -20.43
C ALA A 225 22.41 -16.94 -19.97
N ALA A 226 22.17 -16.16 -18.91
CA ALA A 226 23.11 -15.16 -18.41
C ALA A 226 24.39 -15.82 -17.84
N ARG A 227 25.53 -15.23 -18.15
CA ARG A 227 26.86 -15.66 -17.63
C ARG A 227 27.08 -15.14 -16.20
N LEU A 228 26.58 -13.96 -15.92
CA LEU A 228 26.62 -13.33 -14.60
C LEU A 228 25.20 -13.39 -14.03
N LYS A 229 25.12 -13.87 -12.81
CA LYS A 229 23.84 -13.97 -12.07
C LYS A 229 23.84 -13.08 -10.83
N THR A 230 24.81 -12.17 -10.75
CA THR A 230 24.91 -11.19 -9.69
C THR A 230 24.53 -9.83 -10.23
N VAL A 231 23.64 -9.13 -9.53
CA VAL A 231 23.26 -7.74 -9.81
C VAL A 231 23.75 -6.82 -8.70
N VAL A 232 24.10 -5.59 -9.04
CA VAL A 232 24.57 -4.58 -8.07
C VAL A 232 23.70 -3.36 -8.17
N PHE A 233 23.13 -2.95 -7.04
CA PHE A 233 22.29 -1.77 -6.90
C PHE A 233 23.03 -0.70 -6.10
N GLY A 234 23.08 0.52 -6.64
CA GLY A 234 23.66 1.68 -5.97
C GLY A 234 22.66 2.46 -5.13
N ASP A 235 21.47 1.95 -4.95
CA ASP A 235 20.32 2.56 -4.27
C ASP A 235 19.57 1.52 -3.42
N ARG A 236 18.33 1.82 -3.00
CA ARG A 236 17.41 0.89 -2.34
C ARG A 236 17.13 -0.33 -3.19
N PHE A 237 16.91 -1.45 -2.54
CA PHE A 237 16.73 -2.75 -3.19
C PHE A 237 15.30 -3.29 -2.99
N PRO A 238 14.33 -2.90 -3.82
CA PRO A 238 12.96 -3.39 -3.72
C PRO A 238 12.72 -4.73 -4.44
N PHE A 239 13.78 -5.41 -4.93
CA PHE A 239 13.69 -6.56 -5.83
C PHE A 239 13.88 -7.91 -5.14
N ARG A 240 13.67 -7.99 -3.81
CA ARG A 240 13.86 -9.19 -2.99
C ARG A 240 13.16 -10.42 -3.58
N TYR A 241 11.90 -10.27 -3.99
CA TYR A 241 11.13 -11.35 -4.59
C TYR A 241 11.60 -11.73 -5.98
N LEU A 242 12.00 -10.77 -6.80
CA LEU A 242 12.48 -11.03 -8.16
C LEU A 242 13.79 -11.83 -8.15
N VAL A 243 14.76 -11.43 -7.33
CA VAL A 243 16.05 -12.14 -7.27
C VAL A 243 15.89 -13.56 -6.76
N ASP A 244 14.96 -13.77 -5.83
CA ASP A 244 14.64 -15.07 -5.26
C ASP A 244 13.92 -15.97 -6.28
N ASP A 245 12.95 -15.41 -7.02
CA ASP A 245 12.20 -16.15 -8.05
C ASP A 245 13.12 -16.74 -9.13
N TYR A 246 14.24 -16.06 -9.45
CA TYR A 246 15.15 -16.47 -10.52
C TYR A 246 16.54 -16.84 -10.03
N ASN A 247 16.73 -16.98 -8.71
CA ASN A 247 17.99 -17.37 -8.08
C ASN A 247 19.17 -16.50 -8.54
N LEU A 248 19.00 -15.18 -8.39
CA LEU A 248 20.04 -14.19 -8.62
C LEU A 248 20.69 -13.81 -7.30
N ASP A 249 22.01 -13.66 -7.31
CA ASP A 249 22.76 -13.02 -6.23
C ASP A 249 22.70 -11.50 -6.39
N TYR A 250 22.79 -10.77 -5.29
CA TYR A 250 22.76 -9.31 -5.36
C TYR A 250 23.59 -8.64 -4.27
N TYR A 251 23.96 -7.40 -4.54
CA TYR A 251 24.49 -6.44 -3.58
C TYR A 251 23.75 -5.12 -3.77
N ALA A 252 23.48 -4.40 -2.69
CA ALA A 252 22.76 -3.14 -2.75
C ALA A 252 23.27 -2.16 -1.69
N ALA A 253 22.93 -0.87 -1.88
CA ALA A 253 23.29 0.15 -0.90
C ALA A 253 22.42 0.09 0.35
N PHE A 254 21.11 -0.16 0.17
CA PHE A 254 20.10 -0.15 1.24
C PHE A 254 19.08 -1.26 1.03
N ALA A 255 18.41 -1.66 2.13
CA ALA A 255 17.21 -2.47 2.08
C ALA A 255 16.07 -1.77 1.32
N GLY A 256 15.06 -2.53 0.88
CA GLY A 256 13.98 -2.02 0.02
C GLY A 256 13.13 -0.94 0.68
N CYS A 257 12.81 -1.12 1.96
CA CYS A 257 11.96 -0.21 2.73
C CYS A 257 12.75 0.89 3.46
N SER A 258 14.09 0.96 3.27
CA SER A 258 14.94 1.96 3.91
C SER A 258 14.53 3.39 3.58
N ALA A 259 14.58 4.27 4.57
CA ALA A 259 14.39 5.72 4.42
C ALA A 259 15.67 6.43 3.93
N GLU A 260 16.81 5.75 3.89
CA GLU A 260 18.10 6.31 3.50
C GLU A 260 18.12 6.67 2.01
N THR A 261 18.79 7.78 1.68
CA THR A 261 18.90 8.31 0.31
C THR A 261 20.33 8.50 -0.16
N GLU A 262 21.31 8.47 0.76
CA GLU A 262 22.73 8.70 0.46
C GLU A 262 23.59 7.60 1.08
N ALA A 263 24.22 6.79 0.22
CA ALA A 263 25.10 5.73 0.65
C ALA A 263 26.39 6.27 1.28
N SER A 264 26.81 5.66 2.39
CA SER A 264 28.08 5.98 3.06
C SER A 264 29.27 5.69 2.14
N PHE A 265 30.39 6.36 2.38
CA PHE A 265 31.63 6.09 1.64
C PHE A 265 32.06 4.61 1.77
N LYS A 266 31.81 3.98 2.91
CA LYS A 266 32.08 2.55 3.16
C LYS A 266 31.24 1.68 2.22
N THR A 267 29.94 1.92 2.13
CA THR A 267 29.02 1.20 1.25
C THR A 267 29.38 1.38 -0.22
N VAL A 268 29.65 2.61 -0.66
CA VAL A 268 30.08 2.90 -2.02
C VAL A 268 31.36 2.16 -2.38
N THR A 269 32.37 2.17 -1.47
CA THR A 269 33.65 1.47 -1.70
C THR A 269 33.47 -0.04 -1.76
N PHE A 270 32.60 -0.61 -0.91
CA PHE A 270 32.27 -2.02 -0.94
C PHE A 270 31.62 -2.42 -2.27
N LEU A 271 30.58 -1.69 -2.71
CA LEU A 271 29.89 -1.97 -3.97
C LEU A 271 30.81 -1.83 -5.18
N ALA A 272 31.70 -0.82 -5.19
CA ALA A 272 32.71 -0.69 -6.24
C ALA A 272 33.64 -1.92 -6.30
N GLY A 273 34.09 -2.42 -5.14
CA GLY A 273 34.84 -3.66 -5.04
C GLY A 273 34.11 -4.87 -5.60
N LYS A 274 32.81 -4.98 -5.33
CA LYS A 274 31.96 -6.07 -5.84
C LYS A 274 31.74 -5.99 -7.34
N VAL A 275 31.64 -4.80 -7.92
CA VAL A 275 31.62 -4.59 -9.39
C VAL A 275 32.87 -5.14 -10.03
N ASP A 276 34.06 -4.83 -9.46
CA ASP A 276 35.35 -5.33 -9.97
C ASP A 276 35.46 -6.86 -9.80
N GLU A 277 35.06 -7.39 -8.65
CA GLU A 277 35.11 -8.83 -8.33
C GLU A 277 34.22 -9.66 -9.25
N THR A 278 32.99 -9.23 -9.45
CA THR A 278 31.98 -9.95 -10.26
C THR A 278 32.18 -9.72 -11.76
N GLY A 279 32.85 -8.67 -12.14
CA GLY A 279 32.97 -8.23 -13.54
C GLY A 279 31.69 -7.67 -14.12
N THR A 280 30.75 -7.27 -13.25
CA THR A 280 29.51 -6.55 -13.63
C THR A 280 29.87 -5.23 -14.32
N LYS A 281 29.14 -4.89 -15.39
CA LYS A 281 29.42 -3.69 -16.20
C LYS A 281 28.41 -2.56 -15.97
N ALA A 282 27.41 -2.80 -15.14
CA ALA A 282 26.35 -1.85 -14.83
C ALA A 282 26.01 -1.92 -13.33
N ILE A 283 25.77 -0.78 -12.75
CA ILE A 283 25.16 -0.61 -11.44
C ILE A 283 23.74 -0.11 -11.72
N LEU A 284 22.77 -0.74 -11.10
CA LEU A 284 21.37 -0.32 -11.16
C LEU A 284 21.11 0.77 -10.10
N ILE A 285 20.32 1.79 -10.44
CA ILE A 285 19.95 2.90 -9.57
C ILE A 285 18.46 3.22 -9.76
#